data_98862d1880d6a317248dbc5a3943b878
#
_entry.id   98862d1880d6a317248dbc5a3943b878
#
_cell.length_a   1.000
_cell.length_b   1.000
_cell.length_c   1.000
_cell.angle_alpha   90.00
_cell.angle_beta   90.00
_cell.angle_gamma   90.00
#
_symmetry.space_group_name_H-M   'P 1'
#
loop_
_entity.id
_entity.type
_entity.pdbx_description
1 polymer ?
#
loop_
_entity_poly.entity_id
_entity_poly.type
_entity_poly.pdbx_seq_one_letter_code
_entity_poly.pdbx_strand_id
1 'polypeptide(L)'
;MENKLGIIDIEELKKIEYKITNFKHKLINEFYSFNEETIFSLDYLEKLHIFLLSDLYDENNCKIRENVNIKTREKLNEKLKQMQFLTYEMDKEKLANLVYDIWKEQIFLDGNTRTLRSFLKVYCNGYGIKIDHDFDEDINEDYFIDRLTKEIIGKKEKYNI
;
A
#
# COMPACT_ATOMS: atom_id res chain seq x y z
N MET A 1 -4.75 7.67 18.63
CA MET A 1 -4.98 6.23 18.96
C MET A 1 -4.05 5.82 20.09
N GLU A 2 -4.58 5.11 21.04
CA GLU A 2 -3.74 4.47 22.06
C GLU A 2 -2.89 3.36 21.42
N ASN A 3 -1.61 3.33 21.76
CA ASN A 3 -0.71 2.30 21.29
C ASN A 3 -0.48 1.24 22.39
N LYS A 4 -0.21 0.01 21.97
CA LYS A 4 -0.02 -1.13 22.87
C LYS A 4 1.23 -1.05 23.72
N LEU A 5 2.19 -0.21 23.35
CA LEU A 5 3.47 -0.07 24.04
C LEU A 5 3.43 1.00 25.15
N GLY A 6 2.33 1.74 25.27
CA GLY A 6 2.20 2.80 26.25
C GLY A 6 3.11 4.00 26.03
N ILE A 7 3.54 4.22 24.78
CA ILE A 7 4.41 5.34 24.42
C ILE A 7 3.60 6.63 24.42
N ILE A 8 4.03 7.63 25.16
CA ILE A 8 3.35 8.93 25.29
C ILE A 8 3.96 9.97 24.35
N ASP A 9 5.29 9.96 24.19
CA ASP A 9 5.99 10.89 23.30
C ASP A 9 5.69 10.56 21.85
N ILE A 10 5.09 11.50 21.12
CA ILE A 10 4.68 11.36 19.74
C ILE A 10 5.88 11.10 18.81
N GLU A 11 7.00 11.78 19.05
CA GLU A 11 8.20 11.59 18.22
C GLU A 11 8.82 10.20 18.41
N GLU A 12 8.86 9.72 19.64
CA GLU A 12 9.33 8.38 19.97
C GLU A 12 8.41 7.33 19.32
N LEU A 13 7.10 7.52 19.43
CA LEU A 13 6.11 6.64 18.81
C LEU A 13 6.30 6.56 17.29
N LYS A 14 6.49 7.69 16.64
CA LYS A 14 6.72 7.74 15.18
C LYS A 14 7.99 6.98 14.78
N LYS A 15 9.06 7.11 15.55
CA LYS A 15 10.31 6.40 15.27
C LYS A 15 10.12 4.88 15.38
N ILE A 16 9.45 4.42 16.41
CA ILE A 16 9.18 3.00 16.62
C ILE A 16 8.23 2.46 15.55
N GLU A 17 7.17 3.20 15.25
CA GLU A 17 6.25 2.85 14.19
C GLU A 17 6.96 2.71 12.85
N TYR A 18 7.82 3.67 12.52
CA TYR A 18 8.63 3.61 11.30
C TYR A 18 9.52 2.38 11.25
N LYS A 19 10.23 2.06 12.34
CA LYS A 19 11.11 0.89 12.39
C LYS A 19 10.35 -0.42 12.22
N ILE A 20 9.22 -0.56 12.89
CA ILE A 20 8.40 -1.78 12.81
C ILE A 20 7.81 -1.95 11.41
N THR A 21 7.20 -0.90 10.88
CA THR A 21 6.55 -0.98 9.56
C THR A 21 7.56 -1.17 8.44
N ASN A 22 8.73 -0.53 8.54
CA ASN A 22 9.79 -0.69 7.55
C ASN A 22 10.38 -2.11 7.58
N PHE A 23 10.59 -2.67 8.77
CA PHE A 23 11.02 -4.06 8.91
C PHE A 23 10.03 -5.04 8.29
N LYS A 24 8.74 -4.86 8.58
CA LYS A 24 7.69 -5.70 8.00
C LYS A 24 7.56 -5.52 6.49
N HIS A 25 7.70 -4.29 6.01
CA HIS A 25 7.71 -4.01 4.57
C HIS A 25 8.83 -4.76 3.84
N LYS A 26 10.02 -4.82 4.41
CA LYS A 26 11.14 -5.57 3.82
C LYS A 26 10.83 -7.04 3.68
N LEU A 27 10.07 -7.61 4.60
CA LEU A 27 9.73 -9.04 4.65
C LEU A 27 8.37 -9.35 4.00
N ILE A 28 7.68 -8.36 3.41
CA ILE A 28 6.29 -8.52 2.99
C ILE A 28 6.09 -9.69 2.03
N ASN A 29 7.00 -9.92 1.10
CA ASN A 29 6.89 -11.00 0.13
C ASN A 29 7.14 -12.41 0.72
N GLU A 30 7.69 -12.48 1.93
CA GLU A 30 7.84 -13.74 2.67
C GLU A 30 6.56 -14.12 3.40
N PHE A 31 5.79 -13.14 3.85
CA PHE A 31 4.55 -13.36 4.58
C PHE A 31 3.31 -13.34 3.71
N TYR A 32 3.34 -12.62 2.61
CA TYR A 32 2.21 -12.45 1.69
C TYR A 32 2.64 -12.82 0.29
N SER A 33 2.30 -14.04 -0.12
CA SER A 33 2.53 -14.49 -1.48
C SER A 33 1.55 -13.81 -2.45
N PHE A 34 2.03 -13.58 -3.67
CA PHE A 34 1.19 -13.02 -4.72
C PHE A 34 0.11 -14.02 -5.13
N ASN A 35 -1.13 -13.55 -5.14
CA ASN A 35 -2.25 -14.28 -5.71
C ASN A 35 -3.13 -13.27 -6.47
N GLU A 36 -3.09 -13.35 -7.79
CA GLU A 36 -3.80 -12.43 -8.67
C GLU A 36 -5.30 -12.36 -8.41
N GLU A 37 -5.90 -13.43 -7.92
CA GLU A 37 -7.33 -13.47 -7.61
C GLU A 37 -7.71 -12.72 -6.34
N THR A 38 -6.77 -12.53 -5.43
CA THR A 38 -7.06 -11.98 -4.09
C THR A 38 -6.47 -10.62 -3.79
N ILE A 39 -5.36 -10.23 -4.43
CA ILE A 39 -4.67 -8.99 -4.06
C ILE A 39 -5.42 -7.72 -4.46
N PHE A 40 -6.27 -7.78 -5.47
CA PHE A 40 -6.98 -6.60 -5.98
C PHE A 40 -8.31 -6.39 -5.27
N SER A 41 -8.25 -6.25 -3.94
CA SER A 41 -9.42 -6.01 -3.11
C SER A 41 -9.09 -5.15 -1.90
N LEU A 42 -10.09 -4.47 -1.36
CA LEU A 42 -9.96 -3.73 -0.10
C LEU A 42 -9.66 -4.66 1.07
N ASP A 43 -10.20 -5.86 1.07
CA ASP A 43 -9.91 -6.86 2.10
C ASP A 43 -8.42 -7.17 2.17
N TYR A 44 -7.77 -7.25 1.03
CA TYR A 44 -6.33 -7.49 0.98
C TYR A 44 -5.54 -6.29 1.52
N LEU A 45 -5.92 -5.07 1.15
CA LEU A 45 -5.30 -3.85 1.68
C LEU A 45 -5.46 -3.76 3.21
N GLU A 46 -6.64 -4.11 3.71
CA GLU A 46 -6.89 -4.12 5.16
C GLU A 46 -6.01 -5.15 5.88
N LYS A 47 -5.85 -6.33 5.32
CA LYS A 47 -4.94 -7.35 5.87
C LYS A 47 -3.50 -6.88 5.92
N LEU A 48 -3.02 -6.21 4.87
CA LEU A 48 -1.68 -5.63 4.87
C LEU A 48 -1.53 -4.55 5.93
N HIS A 49 -2.52 -3.69 6.08
CA HIS A 49 -2.51 -2.63 7.07
C HIS A 49 -2.49 -3.18 8.50
N ILE A 50 -3.31 -4.19 8.77
CA ILE A 50 -3.30 -4.89 10.06
C ILE A 50 -1.94 -5.52 10.32
N PHE A 51 -1.38 -6.19 9.32
CA PHE A 51 -0.04 -6.79 9.45
C PHE A 51 1.02 -5.75 9.83
N LEU A 52 1.00 -4.59 9.19
CA LEU A 52 2.01 -3.55 9.42
C LEU A 52 1.90 -2.90 10.80
N LEU A 53 0.69 -2.71 11.32
CA LEU A 53 0.45 -1.82 12.46
C LEU A 53 -0.12 -2.51 13.70
N SER A 54 -0.52 -3.79 13.63
CA SER A 54 -1.19 -4.46 14.75
C SER A 54 -0.31 -4.73 15.96
N ASP A 55 1.00 -4.65 15.83
CA ASP A 55 1.90 -4.73 16.99
C ASP A 55 1.87 -3.47 17.85
N LEU A 56 1.48 -2.35 17.24
CA LEU A 56 1.42 -1.05 17.91
C LEU A 56 0.01 -0.64 18.32
N TYR A 57 -0.99 -1.00 17.51
CA TYR A 57 -2.36 -0.56 17.69
C TYR A 57 -3.30 -1.77 17.71
N ASP A 58 -4.42 -1.61 18.40
CA ASP A 58 -5.48 -2.60 18.40
C ASP A 58 -5.93 -2.88 16.96
N GLU A 59 -6.18 -4.14 16.65
CA GLU A 59 -6.60 -4.56 15.31
C GLU A 59 -7.81 -3.80 14.79
N ASN A 60 -8.77 -3.48 15.67
CA ASN A 60 -9.95 -2.70 15.28
C ASN A 60 -9.59 -1.30 14.78
N ASN A 61 -8.51 -0.71 15.29
CA ASN A 61 -8.00 0.59 14.83
C ASN A 61 -7.21 0.51 13.53
N CYS A 62 -6.83 -0.70 13.13
CA CYS A 62 -6.12 -0.97 11.88
C CYS A 62 -7.05 -1.31 10.70
N LYS A 63 -8.34 -1.42 10.95
CA LYS A 63 -9.33 -1.66 9.90
C LYS A 63 -9.65 -0.41 9.10
N ILE A 64 -10.32 -0.60 7.98
CA ILE A 64 -10.85 0.51 7.19
C ILE A 64 -11.79 1.34 8.08
N ARG A 65 -11.67 2.68 8.00
CA ARG A 65 -12.49 3.59 8.80
C ARG A 65 -13.99 3.33 8.59
N GLU A 66 -14.75 3.33 9.66
CA GLU A 66 -16.20 3.07 9.61
C GLU A 66 -16.96 4.09 8.75
N ASN A 67 -16.48 5.31 8.67
CA ASN A 67 -17.11 6.37 7.87
C ASN A 67 -16.86 6.25 6.37
N VAL A 68 -16.08 5.28 5.92
CA VAL A 68 -15.96 4.95 4.49
C VAL A 68 -17.20 4.16 4.10
N ASN A 69 -18.10 4.78 3.35
CA ASN A 69 -19.40 4.19 3.04
C ASN A 69 -19.31 3.07 1.99
N ILE A 70 -20.41 2.34 1.83
CA ILE A 70 -20.49 1.19 0.93
C ILE A 70 -20.20 1.58 -0.52
N LYS A 71 -20.71 2.71 -0.98
CA LYS A 71 -20.48 3.19 -2.36
C LYS A 71 -19.00 3.43 -2.63
N THR A 72 -18.31 4.06 -1.69
CA THR A 72 -16.86 4.30 -1.80
C THR A 72 -16.11 2.98 -1.81
N ARG A 73 -16.48 2.04 -0.94
CA ARG A 73 -15.85 0.71 -0.89
C ARG A 73 -16.02 -0.06 -2.20
N GLU A 74 -17.21 -0.06 -2.77
CA GLU A 74 -17.48 -0.70 -4.05
C GLU A 74 -16.68 -0.06 -5.18
N LYS A 75 -16.63 1.26 -5.21
CA LYS A 75 -15.85 2.02 -6.19
C LYS A 75 -14.35 1.70 -6.11
N LEU A 76 -13.80 1.62 -4.91
CA LEU A 76 -12.39 1.29 -4.72
C LEU A 76 -12.08 -0.16 -5.10
N ASN A 77 -12.97 -1.09 -4.77
CA ASN A 77 -12.84 -2.48 -5.22
C ASN A 77 -12.84 -2.58 -6.75
N GLU A 78 -13.70 -1.83 -7.42
CA GLU A 78 -13.72 -1.77 -8.89
C GLU A 78 -12.41 -1.22 -9.45
N LYS A 79 -11.88 -0.16 -8.84
CA LYS A 79 -10.59 0.42 -9.25
C LYS A 79 -9.44 -0.55 -9.08
N LEU A 80 -9.41 -1.31 -8.00
CA LEU A 80 -8.41 -2.35 -7.80
C LEU A 80 -8.51 -3.45 -8.88
N LYS A 81 -9.72 -3.86 -9.23
CA LYS A 81 -9.93 -4.82 -10.33
C LYS A 81 -9.49 -4.25 -11.68
N GLN A 82 -9.78 -2.97 -11.93
CA GLN A 82 -9.31 -2.29 -13.14
C GLN A 82 -7.78 -2.27 -13.21
N MET A 83 -7.11 -2.11 -12.07
CA MET A 83 -5.65 -2.18 -11.99
C MET A 83 -5.12 -3.51 -12.52
N GLN A 84 -5.79 -4.62 -12.21
CA GLN A 84 -5.45 -5.93 -12.73
C GLN A 84 -5.50 -5.96 -14.27
N PHE A 85 -6.58 -5.48 -14.86
CA PHE A 85 -6.73 -5.43 -16.32
C PHE A 85 -5.70 -4.50 -16.97
N LEU A 86 -5.51 -3.33 -16.42
CA LEU A 86 -4.55 -2.35 -16.96
C LEU A 86 -3.11 -2.84 -16.91
N THR A 87 -2.80 -3.75 -16.00
CA THR A 87 -1.49 -4.38 -15.95
C THR A 87 -1.20 -5.15 -17.24
N TYR A 88 -2.18 -5.85 -17.77
CA TYR A 88 -2.04 -6.59 -19.03
C TYR A 88 -2.09 -5.69 -20.26
N GLU A 89 -2.92 -4.64 -20.23
CA GLU A 89 -3.04 -3.69 -21.34
C GLU A 89 -1.87 -2.72 -21.43
N MET A 90 -1.08 -2.62 -20.36
CA MET A 90 0.09 -1.74 -20.28
C MET A 90 -0.25 -0.25 -20.40
N ASP A 91 -1.45 0.14 -19.99
CA ASP A 91 -1.84 1.55 -19.91
C ASP A 91 -1.31 2.19 -18.63
N LYS A 92 -0.13 2.74 -18.74
CA LYS A 92 0.65 3.26 -17.61
C LYS A 92 0.02 4.46 -16.94
N GLU A 93 -0.50 5.36 -17.74
CA GLU A 93 -1.13 6.59 -17.22
C GLU A 93 -2.38 6.28 -16.42
N LYS A 94 -3.23 5.41 -16.94
CA LYS A 94 -4.43 4.97 -16.23
C LYS A 94 -4.07 4.21 -14.94
N LEU A 95 -3.04 3.37 -14.99
CA LEU A 95 -2.57 2.65 -13.81
C LEU A 95 -2.15 3.61 -12.69
N ALA A 96 -1.35 4.62 -13.04
CA ALA A 96 -0.90 5.63 -12.09
C ALA A 96 -2.08 6.42 -11.50
N ASN A 97 -3.05 6.78 -12.33
CA ASN A 97 -4.26 7.48 -11.89
C ASN A 97 -5.11 6.64 -10.94
N LEU A 98 -5.21 5.33 -11.18
CA LEU A 98 -5.94 4.43 -10.26
C LEU A 98 -5.28 4.35 -8.90
N VAL A 99 -3.96 4.22 -8.85
CA VAL A 99 -3.22 4.19 -7.58
C VAL A 99 -3.42 5.49 -6.81
N TYR A 100 -3.33 6.61 -7.49
CA TYR A 100 -3.61 7.92 -6.89
C TYR A 100 -5.03 8.02 -6.33
N ASP A 101 -6.02 7.58 -7.10
CA ASP A 101 -7.42 7.61 -6.70
C ASP A 101 -7.69 6.77 -5.44
N ILE A 102 -7.02 5.64 -5.32
CA ILE A 102 -7.12 4.80 -4.12
C ILE A 102 -6.47 5.49 -2.93
N TRP A 103 -5.27 6.03 -3.13
CA TRP A 103 -4.53 6.70 -2.06
C TRP A 103 -5.26 7.91 -1.49
N LYS A 104 -5.84 8.75 -2.34
CA LYS A 104 -6.49 10.01 -1.92
C LYS A 104 -7.71 9.80 -1.02
N GLU A 105 -8.32 8.63 -1.03
CA GLU A 105 -9.47 8.33 -0.18
C GLU A 105 -9.07 8.15 1.29
N GLN A 106 -7.79 7.93 1.59
CA GLN A 106 -7.28 7.82 2.95
C GLN A 106 -8.16 6.94 3.83
N ILE A 107 -8.35 5.69 3.40
CA ILE A 107 -9.34 4.76 4.00
C ILE A 107 -8.97 4.27 5.41
N PHE A 108 -7.72 4.43 5.82
CA PHE A 108 -7.26 4.09 7.17
C PHE A 108 -7.04 5.37 7.99
N LEU A 109 -7.07 5.23 9.32
CA LEU A 109 -6.79 6.36 10.21
C LEU A 109 -5.38 6.92 10.02
N ASP A 110 -4.41 6.03 9.81
CA ASP A 110 -3.02 6.36 9.58
C ASP A 110 -2.37 5.24 8.77
N GLY A 111 -1.19 5.48 8.22
CA GLY A 111 -0.44 4.45 7.51
C GLY A 111 -0.94 4.12 6.10
N ASN A 112 -1.74 4.99 5.50
CA ASN A 112 -2.26 4.78 4.13
C ASN A 112 -1.12 4.63 3.11
N THR A 113 -0.14 5.50 3.16
CA THR A 113 1.01 5.47 2.26
C THR A 113 1.83 4.20 2.42
N ARG A 114 2.12 3.81 3.66
CA ARG A 114 2.90 2.60 3.96
C ARG A 114 2.20 1.34 3.48
N THR A 115 0.90 1.27 3.64
CA THR A 115 0.10 0.12 3.20
C THR A 115 0.12 -0.01 1.68
N LEU A 116 -0.06 1.10 0.96
CA LEU A 116 0.03 1.08 -0.50
C LEU A 116 1.44 0.73 -0.99
N ARG A 117 2.47 1.21 -0.31
CA ARG A 117 3.86 0.82 -0.63
C ARG A 117 4.05 -0.69 -0.54
N SER A 118 3.58 -1.29 0.54
CA SER A 118 3.67 -2.74 0.73
C SER A 118 2.83 -3.50 -0.31
N PHE A 119 1.65 -3.02 -0.61
CA PHE A 119 0.81 -3.58 -1.68
C PHE A 119 1.53 -3.56 -3.02
N LEU A 120 2.15 -2.44 -3.38
CA LEU A 120 2.86 -2.29 -4.64
C LEU A 120 4.11 -3.15 -4.71
N LYS A 121 4.76 -3.39 -3.57
CA LYS A 121 5.88 -4.32 -3.51
C LYS A 121 5.44 -5.74 -3.83
N VAL A 122 4.33 -6.21 -3.27
CA VAL A 122 3.75 -7.52 -3.59
C VAL A 122 3.33 -7.59 -5.06
N TYR A 123 2.65 -6.55 -5.54
CA TYR A 123 2.20 -6.43 -6.92
C TYR A 123 3.37 -6.51 -7.91
N CYS A 124 4.40 -5.70 -7.72
CA CYS A 124 5.56 -5.69 -8.60
C CYS A 124 6.31 -7.02 -8.60
N ASN A 125 6.48 -7.60 -7.41
CA ASN A 125 7.12 -8.90 -7.29
C ASN A 125 6.32 -9.99 -8.01
N GLY A 126 5.00 -9.97 -7.89
CA GLY A 126 4.12 -10.96 -8.51
C GLY A 126 4.12 -10.90 -10.03
N TYR A 127 4.23 -9.72 -10.61
CA TYR A 127 4.28 -9.54 -12.06
C TYR A 127 5.71 -9.48 -12.63
N GLY A 128 6.71 -9.80 -11.82
CA GLY A 128 8.10 -9.80 -12.27
C GLY A 128 8.66 -8.42 -12.59
N ILE A 129 8.08 -7.37 -12.05
CA ILE A 129 8.54 -6.00 -12.22
C ILE A 129 9.65 -5.75 -11.19
N LYS A 130 10.88 -5.57 -11.67
CA LYS A 130 12.01 -5.27 -10.80
C LYS A 130 11.98 -3.80 -10.39
N ILE A 131 12.27 -3.55 -9.13
CA ILE A 131 12.31 -2.21 -8.55
C ILE A 131 13.77 -1.90 -8.22
N ASP A 132 14.35 -0.81 -8.78
CA ASP A 132 15.74 -0.42 -8.53
C ASP A 132 15.92 0.18 -7.13
N HIS A 133 14.87 0.84 -6.64
CA HIS A 133 14.80 1.34 -5.29
C HIS A 133 13.68 0.61 -4.57
N ASP A 134 14.01 -0.05 -3.50
CA ASP A 134 12.98 -0.58 -2.63
C ASP A 134 12.12 0.59 -2.15
N PHE A 135 10.81 0.42 -2.11
CA PHE A 135 9.89 1.43 -1.56
C PHE A 135 10.13 1.66 -0.06
N ASP A 136 11.30 1.27 0.45
CA ASP A 136 11.71 1.36 1.85
C ASP A 136 12.16 2.75 2.26
N GLU A 137 12.51 3.63 1.31
CA GLU A 137 12.98 4.96 1.65
C GLU A 137 11.87 5.82 2.22
N ASP A 138 12.22 6.61 3.22
CA ASP A 138 11.32 7.59 3.81
C ASP A 138 10.98 8.66 2.77
N ILE A 139 9.82 8.51 2.15
CA ILE A 139 9.36 9.39 1.10
C ILE A 139 8.29 10.30 1.70
N ASN A 140 8.50 11.59 1.59
CA ASN A 140 7.48 12.58 1.92
C ASN A 140 6.20 12.25 1.12
N GLU A 141 5.06 12.25 1.77
CA GLU A 141 3.76 11.95 1.15
C GLU A 141 3.50 12.75 -0.12
N ASP A 142 3.96 14.02 -0.16
CA ASP A 142 3.78 14.91 -1.31
C ASP A 142 4.48 14.37 -2.58
N TYR A 143 5.57 13.64 -2.41
CA TYR A 143 6.33 13.08 -3.53
C TYR A 143 5.99 11.62 -3.81
N PHE A 144 5.22 11.00 -2.95
CA PHE A 144 4.95 9.56 -3.04
C PHE A 144 4.32 9.17 -4.38
N ILE A 145 3.28 9.86 -4.76
CA ILE A 145 2.54 9.53 -5.98
C ILE A 145 3.38 9.78 -7.23
N ASP A 146 4.09 10.89 -7.30
CA ASP A 146 4.97 11.17 -8.44
C ASP A 146 6.08 10.15 -8.57
N ARG A 147 6.72 9.81 -7.46
CA ARG A 147 7.80 8.84 -7.45
C ARG A 147 7.30 7.45 -7.77
N LEU A 148 6.17 7.05 -7.20
CA LEU A 148 5.54 5.79 -7.48
C LEU A 148 5.17 5.66 -8.95
N THR A 149 4.57 6.69 -9.51
CA THR A 149 4.20 6.74 -10.92
C THR A 149 5.43 6.55 -11.80
N LYS A 150 6.50 7.27 -11.53
CA LYS A 150 7.76 7.14 -12.25
C LYS A 150 8.39 5.75 -12.10
N GLU A 151 8.37 5.21 -10.89
CA GLU A 151 8.96 3.90 -10.60
C GLU A 151 8.20 2.76 -11.29
N ILE A 152 6.88 2.74 -11.17
CA ILE A 152 6.06 1.70 -11.80
C ILE A 152 6.07 1.84 -13.31
N ILE A 153 5.80 3.02 -13.83
CA ILE A 153 5.67 3.27 -15.25
C ILE A 153 7.04 3.12 -15.95
N GLY A 154 8.05 3.75 -15.42
CA GLY A 154 9.38 3.70 -16.00
C GLY A 154 9.95 2.30 -16.08
N LYS A 155 9.73 1.48 -15.06
CA LYS A 155 10.21 0.10 -15.04
C LYS A 155 9.41 -0.82 -15.93
N LYS A 156 8.11 -0.63 -16.04
CA LYS A 156 7.31 -1.35 -17.03
C LYS A 156 7.80 -1.05 -18.43
N GLU A 157 8.18 0.17 -18.75
CA GLU A 157 8.79 0.52 -20.02
C GLU A 157 10.11 -0.21 -20.24
N LYS A 158 10.96 -0.25 -19.21
CA LYS A 158 12.29 -0.88 -19.28
C LYS A 158 12.22 -2.39 -19.48
N TYR A 159 11.24 -3.07 -18.89
CA TYR A 159 11.13 -4.53 -18.93
C TYR A 159 10.05 -5.05 -19.87
N ASN A 160 9.29 -4.16 -20.46
CA ASN A 160 8.27 -4.49 -21.42
C ASN A 160 8.87 -4.43 -22.84
N ILE A 161 9.59 -5.43 -23.15
CA ILE A 161 10.20 -5.58 -24.48
C ILE A 161 9.27 -6.38 -25.38
#